data_235580dbd353ebb3d1b818f39c0b4feb
#
_entry.id   235580dbd353ebb3d1b818f39c0b4feb
#
_cell.length_a   1.000
_cell.length_b   1.000
_cell.length_c   1.000
_cell.angle_alpha   90.00
_cell.angle_beta   90.00
_cell.angle_gamma   90.00
#
_symmetry.space_group_name_H-M   'P 1'
#
loop_
_entity.id
_entity.type
_entity.pdbx_description
1 polymer ?
#
loop_
_entity_poly.entity_id
_entity_poly.type
_entity_poly.pdbx_seq_one_letter_code
_entity_poly.pdbx_strand_id
1 'polypeptide(L)'
;IARADIVIDKKDDHIISAYLVKGSALDMMGKVKESIKLFEKAIRKFPDNYLLHYNLALNHYKLNQMDKAQEHVIHAIESNPNHPSSHWMLANIESAKGNTVQSILANHYFLFLEPDSSRSSEAYTFLRENFGGNVTQEKDNAITINVSMGEDDDPFSAAKLMLGLMGASNLLPENADKTPEELFVENTESFFKI
;
A
#
# COMPACT_ATOMS: atom_id res chain seq x y z
N ILE A 1 -15.85 14.70 -20.57
CA ILE A 1 -16.21 13.42 -21.20
C ILE A 1 -16.29 13.59 -22.72
N ALA A 2 -17.17 14.40 -23.29
CA ALA A 2 -17.38 14.51 -24.75
C ALA A 2 -16.09 14.78 -25.55
N ARG A 3 -15.18 15.66 -25.08
CA ARG A 3 -13.90 15.88 -25.76
C ARG A 3 -12.98 14.65 -25.71
N ALA A 4 -12.98 13.90 -24.63
CA ALA A 4 -12.20 12.69 -24.52
C ALA A 4 -12.73 11.58 -25.47
N ASP A 5 -14.04 11.51 -25.69
CA ASP A 5 -14.64 10.58 -26.66
C ASP A 5 -14.11 10.83 -28.07
N ILE A 6 -14.04 12.10 -28.49
CA ILE A 6 -13.51 12.48 -29.81
C ILE A 6 -12.05 12.01 -29.99
N VAL A 7 -11.21 12.16 -28.96
CA VAL A 7 -9.79 11.73 -29.00
C VAL A 7 -9.69 10.22 -29.05
N ILE A 8 -10.49 9.51 -28.26
CA ILE A 8 -10.52 8.04 -28.22
C ILE A 8 -10.95 7.47 -29.59
N ASP A 9 -11.95 8.08 -30.23
CA ASP A 9 -12.48 7.63 -31.52
C ASP A 9 -11.51 7.91 -32.69
N LYS A 10 -10.79 9.02 -32.62
CA LYS A 10 -9.78 9.39 -33.62
C LYS A 10 -8.46 8.64 -33.51
N LYS A 11 -8.26 7.89 -32.41
CA LYS A 11 -6.99 7.19 -32.11
C LYS A 11 -5.77 8.11 -32.14
N ASP A 12 -5.93 9.32 -31.62
CA ASP A 12 -4.90 10.34 -31.49
C ASP A 12 -3.77 9.89 -30.54
N ASP A 13 -2.60 10.50 -30.65
CA ASP A 13 -1.45 10.24 -29.76
C ASP A 13 -1.76 10.48 -28.27
N HIS A 14 -2.79 11.27 -27.98
CA HIS A 14 -3.27 11.54 -26.62
C HIS A 14 -4.34 10.54 -26.11
N ILE A 15 -4.50 9.40 -26.78
CA ILE A 15 -5.57 8.44 -26.49
C ILE A 15 -5.54 7.93 -25.02
N ILE A 16 -4.34 7.68 -24.47
CA ILE A 16 -4.19 7.24 -23.06
C ILE A 16 -4.68 8.35 -22.13
N SER A 17 -4.24 9.59 -22.34
CA SER A 17 -4.69 10.74 -21.55
C SER A 17 -6.21 10.92 -21.62
N ALA A 18 -6.81 10.68 -22.81
CA ALA A 18 -8.25 10.75 -22.96
C ALA A 18 -8.99 9.64 -22.16
N TYR A 19 -8.46 8.41 -22.13
CA TYR A 19 -8.98 7.36 -21.26
C TYR A 19 -8.89 7.73 -19.78
N LEU A 20 -7.74 8.25 -19.34
CA LEU A 20 -7.53 8.67 -17.96
C LEU A 20 -8.51 9.78 -17.53
N VAL A 21 -8.59 10.85 -18.33
CA VAL A 21 -9.51 11.98 -18.05
C VAL A 21 -10.98 11.53 -18.05
N LYS A 22 -11.38 10.69 -19.01
CA LYS A 22 -12.77 10.19 -19.06
C LYS A 22 -13.08 9.26 -17.90
N GLY A 23 -12.17 8.34 -17.58
CA GLY A 23 -12.34 7.40 -16.48
C GLY A 23 -12.42 8.11 -15.13
N SER A 24 -11.50 9.06 -14.87
CA SER A 24 -11.53 9.87 -13.65
C SER A 24 -12.80 10.72 -13.55
N ALA A 25 -13.27 11.29 -14.66
CA ALA A 25 -14.52 12.05 -14.66
C ALA A 25 -15.73 11.16 -14.37
N LEU A 26 -15.78 9.93 -14.87
CA LEU A 26 -16.82 8.96 -14.54
C LEU A 26 -16.79 8.59 -13.07
N ASP A 27 -15.61 8.36 -12.51
CA ASP A 27 -15.41 8.07 -11.11
C ASP A 27 -15.89 9.23 -10.21
N MET A 28 -15.49 10.46 -10.52
CA MET A 28 -15.93 11.66 -9.79
C MET A 28 -17.44 11.90 -9.86
N MET A 29 -18.11 11.40 -10.90
CA MET A 29 -19.58 11.42 -11.03
C MET A 29 -20.27 10.26 -10.30
N GLY A 30 -19.54 9.44 -9.54
CA GLY A 30 -20.07 8.26 -8.86
C GLY A 30 -20.33 7.07 -9.79
N LYS A 31 -19.96 7.16 -11.08
CA LYS A 31 -20.13 6.12 -12.08
C LYS A 31 -18.95 5.13 -12.12
N VAL A 32 -18.54 4.65 -10.95
CA VAL A 32 -17.34 3.81 -10.78
C VAL A 32 -17.37 2.58 -11.70
N LYS A 33 -18.53 1.92 -11.83
CA LYS A 33 -18.66 0.73 -12.71
C LYS A 33 -18.46 1.05 -14.19
N GLU A 34 -18.86 2.24 -14.64
CA GLU A 34 -18.62 2.70 -16.01
C GLU A 34 -17.12 3.04 -16.23
N SER A 35 -16.48 3.64 -15.21
CA SER A 35 -15.05 3.91 -15.20
C SER A 35 -14.24 2.61 -15.28
N ILE A 36 -14.57 1.58 -14.51
CA ILE A 36 -13.95 0.25 -14.58
C ILE A 36 -14.01 -0.31 -16.00
N LYS A 37 -15.20 -0.38 -16.59
CA LYS A 37 -15.37 -0.90 -17.97
C LYS A 37 -14.54 -0.12 -18.98
N LEU A 38 -14.41 1.19 -18.78
CA LEU A 38 -13.60 2.05 -19.66
C LEU A 38 -12.10 1.70 -19.52
N PHE A 39 -11.59 1.58 -18.29
CA PHE A 39 -10.20 1.24 -18.05
C PHE A 39 -9.87 -0.19 -18.48
N GLU A 40 -10.74 -1.16 -18.24
CA GLU A 40 -10.60 -2.52 -18.77
C GLU A 40 -10.50 -2.57 -20.31
N LYS A 41 -11.27 -1.71 -21.02
CA LYS A 41 -11.15 -1.56 -22.46
C LYS A 41 -9.80 -0.94 -22.85
N ALA A 42 -9.30 0.01 -22.05
CA ALA A 42 -8.04 0.70 -22.31
C ALA A 42 -6.83 -0.24 -22.10
N ILE A 43 -6.77 -1.00 -21.00
CA ILE A 43 -5.66 -1.92 -20.73
C ILE A 43 -5.54 -3.05 -21.76
N ARG A 44 -6.65 -3.49 -22.38
CA ARG A 44 -6.59 -4.43 -23.51
C ARG A 44 -5.81 -3.89 -24.71
N LYS A 45 -5.68 -2.57 -24.84
CA LYS A 45 -4.94 -1.90 -25.92
C LYS A 45 -3.56 -1.43 -25.47
N PHE A 46 -3.42 -1.14 -24.19
CA PHE A 46 -2.22 -0.57 -23.59
C PHE A 46 -1.91 -1.32 -22.28
N PRO A 47 -1.55 -2.63 -22.35
CA PRO A 47 -1.43 -3.50 -21.18
C PRO A 47 -0.34 -3.06 -20.21
N ASP A 48 0.72 -2.41 -20.67
CA ASP A 48 1.85 -2.00 -19.83
C ASP A 48 1.74 -0.54 -19.34
N ASN A 49 0.56 0.08 -19.46
CA ASN A 49 0.41 1.45 -18.98
C ASN A 49 0.03 1.49 -17.51
N TYR A 50 1.00 1.84 -16.66
CA TYR A 50 0.85 1.86 -15.21
C TYR A 50 -0.28 2.76 -14.70
N LEU A 51 -0.56 3.91 -15.36
CA LEU A 51 -1.62 4.81 -14.92
C LEU A 51 -3.02 4.24 -15.15
N LEU A 52 -3.22 3.45 -16.22
CA LEU A 52 -4.48 2.76 -16.45
C LEU A 52 -4.72 1.69 -15.38
N HIS A 53 -3.70 0.89 -15.06
CA HIS A 53 -3.78 -0.10 -13.99
C HIS A 53 -3.97 0.56 -12.61
N TYR A 54 -3.23 1.60 -12.30
CA TYR A 54 -3.40 2.35 -11.05
C TYR A 54 -4.83 2.88 -10.87
N ASN A 55 -5.41 3.50 -11.91
CA ASN A 55 -6.79 4.02 -11.83
C ASN A 55 -7.83 2.90 -11.73
N LEU A 56 -7.58 1.75 -12.36
CA LEU A 56 -8.44 0.58 -12.23
C LEU A 56 -8.36 0.00 -10.80
N ALA A 57 -7.16 -0.08 -10.23
CA ALA A 57 -6.95 -0.46 -8.83
C ALA A 57 -7.71 0.47 -7.88
N LEU A 58 -7.62 1.79 -8.09
CA LEU A 58 -8.34 2.79 -7.30
C LEU A 58 -9.86 2.58 -7.34
N ASN A 59 -10.41 2.27 -8.52
CA ASN A 59 -11.84 2.01 -8.67
C ASN A 59 -12.28 0.71 -7.96
N HIS A 60 -11.46 -0.36 -8.03
CA HIS A 60 -11.73 -1.60 -7.32
C HIS A 60 -11.62 -1.43 -5.80
N TYR A 61 -10.62 -0.66 -5.33
CA TYR A 61 -10.46 -0.30 -3.91
C TYR A 61 -11.71 0.41 -3.35
N LYS A 62 -12.23 1.41 -4.08
CA LYS A 62 -13.47 2.12 -3.73
C LYS A 62 -14.70 1.20 -3.63
N LEU A 63 -14.72 0.12 -4.37
CA LEU A 63 -15.78 -0.90 -4.32
C LEU A 63 -15.50 -2.02 -3.31
N ASN A 64 -14.49 -1.87 -2.46
CA ASN A 64 -14.03 -2.89 -1.49
C ASN A 64 -13.67 -4.24 -2.14
N GLN A 65 -13.21 -4.21 -3.39
CA GLN A 65 -12.77 -5.38 -4.14
C GLN A 65 -11.24 -5.51 -4.03
N MET A 66 -10.76 -5.83 -2.81
CA MET A 66 -9.35 -5.73 -2.44
C MET A 66 -8.44 -6.61 -3.30
N ASP A 67 -8.82 -7.83 -3.63
CA ASP A 67 -7.99 -8.72 -4.45
C ASP A 67 -7.78 -8.19 -5.87
N LYS A 68 -8.82 -7.64 -6.49
CA LYS A 68 -8.70 -7.00 -7.81
C LYS A 68 -7.89 -5.70 -7.75
N ALA A 69 -8.07 -4.93 -6.69
CA ALA A 69 -7.27 -3.72 -6.48
C ALA A 69 -5.80 -4.07 -6.33
N GLN A 70 -5.46 -5.12 -5.57
CA GLN A 70 -4.11 -5.64 -5.39
C GLN A 70 -3.51 -6.10 -6.72
N GLU A 71 -4.22 -6.92 -7.49
CA GLU A 71 -3.77 -7.39 -8.81
C GLU A 71 -3.35 -6.21 -9.70
N HIS A 72 -4.22 -5.22 -9.84
CA HIS A 72 -3.94 -4.08 -10.72
C HIS A 72 -2.89 -3.11 -10.18
N VAL A 73 -2.79 -2.91 -8.86
CA VAL A 73 -1.73 -2.06 -8.32
C VAL A 73 -0.35 -2.71 -8.45
N ILE A 74 -0.26 -4.04 -8.34
CA ILE A 74 0.98 -4.79 -8.61
C ILE A 74 1.40 -4.59 -10.07
N HIS A 75 0.50 -4.76 -11.03
CA HIS A 75 0.80 -4.46 -12.45
C HIS A 75 1.25 -3.03 -12.68
N ALA A 76 0.67 -2.07 -11.96
CA ALA A 76 1.12 -0.67 -12.04
C ALA A 76 2.55 -0.49 -11.52
N ILE A 77 2.92 -1.18 -10.44
CA ILE A 77 4.27 -1.16 -9.88
C ILE A 77 5.27 -1.86 -10.81
N GLU A 78 4.93 -3.02 -11.36
CA GLU A 78 5.76 -3.75 -12.33
C GLU A 78 6.06 -2.91 -13.57
N SER A 79 5.06 -2.17 -14.07
CA SER A 79 5.20 -1.29 -15.23
C SER A 79 5.95 0.03 -14.92
N ASN A 80 5.84 0.55 -13.71
CA ASN A 80 6.58 1.72 -13.23
C ASN A 80 6.86 1.63 -11.72
N PRO A 81 8.01 1.05 -11.33
CA PRO A 81 8.39 0.89 -9.92
C PRO A 81 8.57 2.22 -9.17
N ASN A 82 8.80 3.32 -9.89
CA ASN A 82 9.05 4.64 -9.30
C ASN A 82 7.76 5.48 -9.16
N HIS A 83 6.56 4.88 -9.23
CA HIS A 83 5.31 5.60 -9.04
C HIS A 83 4.87 5.55 -7.56
N PRO A 84 5.07 6.63 -6.77
CA PRO A 84 4.85 6.60 -5.33
C PRO A 84 3.42 6.22 -4.95
N SER A 85 2.44 6.74 -5.70
CA SER A 85 1.02 6.49 -5.42
C SER A 85 0.63 5.01 -5.56
N SER A 86 1.33 4.22 -6.39
CA SER A 86 1.08 2.77 -6.48
C SER A 86 1.55 2.05 -5.21
N HIS A 87 2.72 2.40 -4.67
CA HIS A 87 3.23 1.81 -3.43
C HIS A 87 2.36 2.20 -2.23
N TRP A 88 1.96 3.46 -2.15
CA TRP A 88 1.06 3.91 -1.10
C TRP A 88 -0.32 3.23 -1.17
N MET A 89 -0.85 3.02 -2.38
CA MET A 89 -2.08 2.27 -2.58
C MET A 89 -1.91 0.79 -2.18
N LEU A 90 -0.80 0.15 -2.56
CA LEU A 90 -0.51 -1.23 -2.15
C LEU A 90 -0.46 -1.33 -0.62
N ALA A 91 0.22 -0.39 0.05
CA ALA A 91 0.28 -0.36 1.50
C ALA A 91 -1.11 -0.31 2.15
N ASN A 92 -2.01 0.54 1.63
CA ASN A 92 -3.38 0.64 2.13
C ASN A 92 -4.21 -0.62 1.86
N ILE A 93 -4.03 -1.25 0.70
CA ILE A 93 -4.71 -2.52 0.36
C ILE A 93 -4.23 -3.62 1.29
N GLU A 94 -2.91 -3.77 1.49
CA GLU A 94 -2.34 -4.79 2.36
C GLU A 94 -2.76 -4.59 3.83
N SER A 95 -2.80 -3.34 4.29
CA SER A 95 -3.32 -3.00 5.61
C SER A 95 -4.80 -3.41 5.77
N ALA A 96 -5.64 -3.10 4.78
CA ALA A 96 -7.05 -3.46 4.79
C ALA A 96 -7.28 -4.98 4.75
N LYS A 97 -6.33 -5.75 4.19
CA LYS A 97 -6.34 -7.22 4.17
C LYS A 97 -5.75 -7.84 5.45
N GLY A 98 -5.19 -7.03 6.36
CA GLY A 98 -4.51 -7.51 7.57
C GLY A 98 -3.08 -8.02 7.33
N ASN A 99 -2.51 -7.76 6.16
CA ASN A 99 -1.16 -8.15 5.76
C ASN A 99 -0.14 -7.10 6.24
N THR A 100 0.09 -7.05 7.56
CA THR A 100 0.88 -5.98 8.19
C THR A 100 2.30 -5.88 7.64
N VAL A 101 3.00 -7.00 7.45
CA VAL A 101 4.40 -6.99 6.93
C VAL A 101 4.45 -6.39 5.54
N GLN A 102 3.57 -6.83 4.64
CA GLN A 102 3.51 -6.32 3.27
C GLN A 102 3.15 -4.83 3.24
N SER A 103 2.25 -4.40 4.11
CA SER A 103 1.90 -2.98 4.26
C SER A 103 3.10 -2.15 4.76
N ILE A 104 3.87 -2.66 5.73
CA ILE A 104 5.10 -2.03 6.23
C ILE A 104 6.11 -1.87 5.10
N LEU A 105 6.38 -2.92 4.33
CA LEU A 105 7.33 -2.88 3.20
C LEU A 105 6.91 -1.85 2.14
N ALA A 106 5.63 -1.86 1.76
CA ALA A 106 5.10 -0.93 0.76
C ALA A 106 5.14 0.53 1.24
N ASN A 107 4.85 0.81 2.54
CA ASN A 107 4.97 2.14 3.13
C ASN A 107 6.42 2.64 3.18
N HIS A 108 7.39 1.78 3.51
CA HIS A 108 8.80 2.17 3.48
C HIS A 108 9.26 2.56 2.08
N TYR A 109 8.88 1.76 1.07
CA TYR A 109 9.23 2.07 -0.30
C TYR A 109 8.54 3.35 -0.80
N PHE A 110 7.27 3.57 -0.41
CA PHE A 110 6.59 4.84 -0.67
C PHE A 110 7.34 6.03 -0.06
N LEU A 111 7.75 5.95 1.22
CA LEU A 111 8.51 7.02 1.87
C LEU A 111 9.89 7.26 1.23
N PHE A 112 10.53 6.23 0.70
CA PHE A 112 11.76 6.40 -0.07
C PHE A 112 11.54 7.21 -1.35
N LEU A 113 10.41 7.02 -2.02
CA LEU A 113 10.07 7.73 -3.26
C LEU A 113 9.49 9.14 -3.02
N GLU A 114 8.76 9.33 -1.94
CA GLU A 114 8.03 10.57 -1.63
C GLU A 114 8.15 10.88 -0.12
N PRO A 115 9.29 11.42 0.35
CA PRO A 115 9.52 11.65 1.78
C PRO A 115 8.78 12.85 2.36
N ASP A 116 8.44 13.87 1.56
CA ASP A 116 8.02 15.19 2.01
C ASP A 116 6.60 15.56 1.53
N SER A 117 5.60 14.75 1.89
CA SER A 117 4.21 15.05 1.57
C SER A 117 3.27 14.81 2.76
N SER A 118 2.02 15.26 2.67
CA SER A 118 1.02 14.93 3.69
C SER A 118 0.81 13.42 3.84
N ARG A 119 0.86 12.68 2.74
CA ARG A 119 0.76 11.21 2.74
C ARG A 119 1.96 10.55 3.42
N SER A 120 3.13 11.16 3.36
CA SER A 120 4.35 10.67 4.03
C SER A 120 4.19 10.71 5.54
N SER A 121 3.53 11.72 6.08
CA SER A 121 3.20 11.80 7.50
C SER A 121 2.24 10.68 7.92
N GLU A 122 1.26 10.35 7.09
CA GLU A 122 0.33 9.24 7.33
C GLU A 122 1.06 7.88 7.29
N ALA A 123 1.90 7.67 6.28
CA ALA A 123 2.71 6.45 6.15
C ALA A 123 3.68 6.27 7.33
N TYR A 124 4.35 7.36 7.75
CA TYR A 124 5.22 7.34 8.92
C TYR A 124 4.47 6.97 10.20
N THR A 125 3.30 7.58 10.42
CA THR A 125 2.44 7.27 11.57
C THR A 125 2.05 5.80 11.57
N PHE A 126 1.60 5.27 10.42
CA PHE A 126 1.28 3.85 10.28
C PHE A 126 2.46 2.95 10.63
N LEU A 127 3.64 3.25 10.11
CA LEU A 127 4.84 2.48 10.38
C LEU A 127 5.17 2.48 11.87
N ARG A 128 5.20 3.64 12.51
CA ARG A 128 5.48 3.77 13.94
C ARG A 128 4.50 2.98 14.81
N GLU A 129 3.23 2.97 14.45
CA GLU A 129 2.20 2.25 15.21
C GLU A 129 2.26 0.72 14.99
N ASN A 130 2.78 0.26 13.86
CA ASN A 130 2.78 -1.16 13.50
C ASN A 130 4.14 -1.86 13.66
N PHE A 131 5.22 -1.12 13.94
CA PHE A 131 6.53 -1.70 14.23
C PHE A 131 6.65 -2.33 15.61
N GLY A 132 5.60 -2.45 16.36
CA GLY A 132 5.57 -3.12 17.65
C GLY A 132 4.86 -4.46 17.62
N GLY A 133 4.25 -4.83 16.50
CA GLY A 133 3.38 -6.00 16.46
C GLY A 133 2.26 -5.93 17.51
N ASN A 134 1.52 -7.02 17.68
CA ASN A 134 0.51 -7.14 18.75
C ASN A 134 1.16 -7.64 20.04
N VAL A 135 1.72 -6.72 20.82
CA VAL A 135 2.35 -7.01 22.12
C VAL A 135 1.53 -6.42 23.24
N THR A 136 1.28 -7.20 24.28
CA THR A 136 0.61 -6.74 25.49
C THR A 136 1.50 -6.98 26.70
N GLN A 137 1.58 -5.99 27.59
CA GLN A 137 2.24 -6.13 28.88
C GLN A 137 1.19 -6.33 29.98
N GLU A 138 1.30 -7.41 30.74
CA GLU A 138 0.42 -7.73 31.86
C GLU A 138 0.90 -7.08 33.16
N LYS A 139 0.05 -7.14 34.20
CA LYS A 139 0.32 -6.46 35.49
C LYS A 139 1.54 -7.00 36.26
N ASP A 140 1.99 -8.19 35.95
CA ASP A 140 3.18 -8.87 36.51
C ASP A 140 4.44 -8.67 35.68
N ASN A 141 4.42 -7.71 34.76
CA ASN A 141 5.47 -7.45 33.79
C ASN A 141 5.69 -8.59 32.75
N ALA A 142 4.79 -9.57 32.68
CA ALA A 142 4.82 -10.54 31.59
C ALA A 142 4.49 -9.87 30.27
N ILE A 143 5.28 -10.16 29.23
CA ILE A 143 5.09 -9.64 27.90
C ILE A 143 4.55 -10.77 27.03
N THR A 144 3.34 -10.59 26.50
CA THR A 144 2.71 -11.53 25.59
C THR A 144 2.80 -11.01 24.16
N ILE A 145 3.39 -11.80 23.27
CA ILE A 145 3.50 -11.51 21.84
C ILE A 145 2.42 -12.31 21.12
N ASN A 146 1.45 -11.60 20.53
CA ASN A 146 0.39 -12.21 19.73
C ASN A 146 0.77 -12.21 18.26
N VAL A 147 1.38 -13.29 17.77
CA VAL A 147 1.73 -13.44 16.35
C VAL A 147 0.67 -14.29 15.67
N SER A 148 -0.04 -13.71 14.72
CA SER A 148 -0.87 -14.49 13.80
C SER A 148 0.05 -15.18 12.79
N MET A 149 0.45 -16.41 13.10
CA MET A 149 1.15 -17.24 12.14
C MET A 149 0.16 -17.58 11.03
N GLY A 150 0.52 -17.30 9.77
CA GLY A 150 -0.25 -17.72 8.60
C GLY A 150 -0.28 -19.25 8.46
N GLU A 151 -0.77 -19.72 7.31
CA GLU A 151 -0.64 -21.14 6.93
C GLU A 151 0.84 -21.56 6.94
N ASP A 152 1.11 -22.86 7.05
CA ASP A 152 2.47 -23.42 7.24
C ASP A 152 3.52 -22.91 6.23
N ASP A 153 3.10 -22.40 5.07
CA ASP A 153 3.97 -21.88 4.00
C ASP A 153 3.96 -20.35 3.85
N ASP A 154 3.50 -19.58 4.87
CA ASP A 154 3.52 -18.11 4.78
C ASP A 154 4.96 -17.56 4.77
N PRO A 155 5.42 -16.97 3.64
CA PRO A 155 6.79 -16.47 3.48
C PRO A 155 7.12 -15.31 4.43
N PHE A 156 6.13 -14.69 5.06
CA PHE A 156 6.30 -13.58 5.99
C PHE A 156 6.25 -13.99 7.47
N SER A 157 6.16 -15.28 7.79
CA SER A 157 6.07 -15.78 9.17
C SER A 157 7.23 -15.31 10.04
N ALA A 158 8.47 -15.37 9.53
CA ALA A 158 9.65 -14.89 10.24
C ALA A 158 9.60 -13.38 10.51
N ALA A 159 9.17 -12.59 9.52
CA ALA A 159 9.04 -11.15 9.67
C ALA A 159 7.92 -10.77 10.66
N LYS A 160 6.80 -11.50 10.67
CA LYS A 160 5.74 -11.33 11.67
C LYS A 160 6.24 -11.58 13.10
N LEU A 161 6.99 -12.66 13.30
CA LEU A 161 7.61 -12.96 14.59
C LEU A 161 8.59 -11.85 15.00
N MET A 162 9.40 -11.38 14.06
CA MET A 162 10.36 -10.30 14.32
C MET A 162 9.67 -9.00 14.76
N LEU A 163 8.56 -8.60 14.11
CA LEU A 163 7.77 -7.44 14.54
C LEU A 163 7.29 -7.61 15.99
N GLY A 164 6.83 -8.80 16.37
CA GLY A 164 6.44 -9.09 17.75
C GLY A 164 7.59 -8.98 18.73
N LEU A 165 8.78 -9.51 18.37
CA LEU A 165 9.99 -9.42 19.21
C LEU A 165 10.46 -7.96 19.36
N MET A 166 10.40 -7.16 18.32
CA MET A 166 10.70 -5.72 18.36
C MET A 166 9.76 -5.00 19.34
N GLY A 167 8.45 -5.27 19.24
CA GLY A 167 7.47 -4.71 20.17
C GLY A 167 7.72 -5.09 21.62
N ALA A 168 8.09 -6.34 21.86
CA ALA A 168 8.47 -6.82 23.19
C ALA A 168 9.74 -6.11 23.71
N SER A 169 10.74 -5.95 22.82
CA SER A 169 11.98 -5.22 23.15
C SER A 169 11.71 -3.77 23.54
N ASN A 170 10.79 -3.09 22.84
CA ASN A 170 10.43 -1.70 23.15
C ASN A 170 9.85 -1.53 24.57
N LEU A 171 9.29 -2.59 25.16
CA LEU A 171 8.74 -2.58 26.53
C LEU A 171 9.75 -2.92 27.62
N LEU A 172 10.99 -3.26 27.25
CA LEU A 172 12.02 -3.58 28.22
C LEU A 172 12.50 -2.34 28.98
N PRO A 173 12.90 -2.46 30.27
CA PRO A 173 13.37 -1.32 31.06
C PRO A 173 14.52 -0.55 30.44
N GLU A 174 15.39 -1.21 29.70
CA GLU A 174 16.55 -0.61 29.01
C GLU A 174 16.15 0.33 27.87
N ASN A 175 14.92 0.25 27.40
CA ASN A 175 14.36 1.09 26.33
C ASN A 175 13.36 2.14 26.86
N ALA A 176 13.11 2.18 28.18
CA ALA A 176 12.10 3.05 28.79
C ALA A 176 12.38 4.55 28.59
N ASP A 177 13.65 4.93 28.47
CA ASP A 177 14.07 6.33 28.30
C ASP A 177 14.18 6.76 26.82
N LYS A 178 13.97 5.82 25.88
CA LYS A 178 14.03 6.11 24.43
C LYS A 178 12.77 6.79 23.95
N THR A 179 12.93 7.76 23.07
CA THR A 179 11.80 8.39 22.38
C THR A 179 11.19 7.44 21.34
N PRO A 180 9.93 7.65 20.96
CA PRO A 180 9.29 6.89 19.88
C PRO A 180 10.05 6.95 18.55
N GLU A 181 10.73 8.07 18.26
CA GLU A 181 11.54 8.28 17.07
C GLU A 181 12.82 7.43 17.10
N GLU A 182 13.50 7.36 18.24
CA GLU A 182 14.67 6.51 18.43
C GLU A 182 14.32 5.02 18.28
N LEU A 183 13.23 4.59 18.91
CA LEU A 183 12.72 3.22 18.77
C LEU A 183 12.34 2.90 17.32
N PHE A 184 11.72 3.86 16.60
CA PHE A 184 11.37 3.68 15.19
C PHE A 184 12.62 3.47 14.32
N VAL A 185 13.67 4.25 14.52
CA VAL A 185 14.93 4.11 13.76
C VAL A 185 15.56 2.76 14.04
N GLU A 186 15.72 2.37 15.30
CA GLU A 186 16.31 1.09 15.69
C GLU A 186 15.51 -0.11 15.15
N ASN A 187 14.19 -0.04 15.23
CA ASN A 187 13.29 -1.08 14.70
C ASN A 187 13.41 -1.18 13.18
N THR A 188 13.43 -0.04 12.47
CA THR A 188 13.61 -0.01 11.01
C THR A 188 14.94 -0.65 10.61
N GLU A 189 16.04 -0.26 11.25
CA GLU A 189 17.35 -0.85 10.99
C GLU A 189 17.36 -2.37 11.25
N SER A 190 16.76 -2.80 12.33
CA SER A 190 16.70 -4.22 12.70
C SER A 190 15.86 -5.02 11.72
N PHE A 191 14.73 -4.48 11.29
CA PHE A 191 13.82 -5.13 10.34
C PHE A 191 14.47 -5.38 8.97
N PHE A 192 15.30 -4.47 8.49
CA PHE A 192 15.97 -4.62 7.19
C PHE A 192 17.36 -5.30 7.26
N LYS A 193 17.82 -5.75 8.45
CA LYS A 193 19.05 -6.53 8.60
C LYS A 193 18.84 -8.05 8.54
N ILE A 194 17.59 -8.48 8.39
CA ILE A 194 17.20 -9.88 8.20
C ILE A 194 17.39 -10.24 6.73
#